data_a36284e86731f4f11f9c6acd0dfb05e1
#
_entry.id   a36284e86731f4f11f9c6acd0dfb05e1
#
_cell.length_a   1.000
_cell.length_b   1.000
_cell.length_c   1.000
_cell.angle_alpha   90.00
_cell.angle_beta   90.00
_cell.angle_gamma   90.00
#
_symmetry.space_group_name_H-M   'P 1'
#
loop_
_entity.id
_entity.type
_entity.pdbx_description
1 polymer ?
#
loop_
_entity_poly.entity_id
_entity_poly.type
_entity_poly.pdbx_seq_one_letter_code
_entity_poly.pdbx_strand_id
1 'polypeptide(L)'
;METKKARTGASIFVDTINELGIPYIFGHTGGAIMPMYVELNERLTRKEKTPEVIMFRHEQGAGHAAEGYAKITGKPGFVCVTSGPAATNLVTPI
;
A
#
# COMPACT_ATOMS: atom_id res chain seq x y z
N MET A 1 -4.90 -22.51 -22.40
CA MET A 1 -5.20 -21.13 -22.04
C MET A 1 -5.72 -21.05 -20.62
N GLU A 2 -5.20 -20.15 -19.90
CA GLU A 2 -5.62 -20.03 -18.54
C GLU A 2 -7.04 -19.47 -18.42
N THR A 3 -7.71 -19.86 -17.36
CA THR A 3 -9.01 -19.31 -17.08
C THR A 3 -8.87 -17.85 -16.69
N LYS A 4 -9.65 -17.02 -17.33
CA LYS A 4 -9.63 -15.61 -17.01
C LYS A 4 -10.31 -15.40 -15.67
N LYS A 5 -9.55 -14.90 -14.71
CA LYS A 5 -10.10 -14.60 -13.41
C LYS A 5 -10.81 -13.27 -13.43
N ALA A 6 -11.89 -13.17 -12.68
CA ALA A 6 -12.49 -11.88 -12.44
C ALA A 6 -11.49 -10.98 -11.70
N ARG A 7 -11.38 -9.74 -12.12
CA ARG A 7 -10.50 -8.80 -11.46
C ARG A 7 -11.13 -8.38 -10.14
N THR A 8 -10.32 -8.40 -9.08
CA THR A 8 -10.76 -7.94 -7.77
C THR A 8 -10.42 -6.48 -7.60
N GLY A 9 -11.07 -5.84 -6.62
CA GLY A 9 -10.70 -4.47 -6.28
C GLY A 9 -9.24 -4.36 -5.89
N ALA A 10 -8.74 -5.35 -5.16
CA ALA A 10 -7.33 -5.35 -4.75
C ALA A 10 -6.40 -5.44 -5.96
N SER A 11 -6.74 -6.26 -6.95
CA SER A 11 -5.94 -6.38 -8.17
C SER A 11 -5.91 -5.07 -8.94
N ILE A 12 -7.06 -4.42 -9.08
CA ILE A 12 -7.15 -3.12 -9.77
C ILE A 12 -6.35 -2.07 -9.02
N PHE A 13 -6.43 -2.08 -7.69
CA PHE A 13 -5.70 -1.14 -6.85
C PHE A 13 -4.20 -1.26 -7.06
N VAL A 14 -3.68 -2.50 -7.04
CA VAL A 14 -2.25 -2.72 -7.22
C VAL A 14 -1.81 -2.35 -8.64
N ASP A 15 -2.64 -2.67 -9.65
CA ASP A 15 -2.34 -2.25 -11.02
C ASP A 15 -2.20 -0.74 -11.11
N THR A 16 -3.10 -0.01 -10.47
CA THR A 16 -3.09 1.45 -10.49
C THR A 16 -1.83 2.00 -9.83
N ILE A 17 -1.44 1.43 -8.68
CA ILE A 17 -0.23 1.85 -8.00
C ILE A 17 1.00 1.63 -8.88
N ASN A 18 1.04 0.49 -9.57
CA ASN A 18 2.15 0.19 -10.48
C ASN A 18 2.19 1.18 -11.64
N GLU A 19 1.03 1.53 -12.20
CA GLU A 19 0.97 2.49 -13.29
C GLU A 19 1.42 3.88 -12.86
N LEU A 20 1.11 4.25 -11.62
CA LEU A 20 1.54 5.54 -11.09
C LEU A 20 3.03 5.58 -10.76
N GLY A 21 3.70 4.44 -10.81
CA GLY A 21 5.13 4.37 -10.54
C GLY A 21 5.48 4.59 -9.09
N ILE A 22 4.57 4.26 -8.18
CA ILE A 22 4.82 4.44 -6.75
C ILE A 22 5.76 3.33 -6.27
N PRO A 23 6.95 3.70 -5.75
CA PRO A 23 7.95 2.68 -5.40
C PRO A 23 7.75 2.09 -4.01
N TYR A 24 7.11 2.82 -3.10
CA TYR A 24 7.00 2.38 -1.71
C TYR A 24 5.59 2.60 -1.19
N ILE A 25 5.14 1.64 -0.39
CA ILE A 25 3.91 1.77 0.39
C ILE A 25 4.31 1.75 1.86
N PHE A 26 3.99 2.81 2.58
CA PHE A 26 4.20 2.86 4.02
C PHE A 26 2.89 2.43 4.68
N GLY A 27 2.92 1.38 5.48
CA GLY A 27 1.66 0.84 5.92
C GLY A 27 1.69 0.02 7.18
N HIS A 28 0.51 -0.49 7.49
CA HIS A 28 0.28 -1.38 8.59
C HIS A 28 -0.87 -2.30 8.19
N THR A 29 -0.88 -3.50 8.75
CA THR A 29 -1.89 -4.50 8.38
C THR A 29 -3.21 -4.26 9.09
N GLY A 30 -4.25 -4.94 8.60
CA GLY A 30 -5.56 -4.93 9.20
C GLY A 30 -6.53 -5.71 8.33
N GLY A 31 -7.68 -6.09 8.90
CA GLY A 31 -8.60 -6.99 8.23
C GLY A 31 -9.12 -6.45 6.91
N ALA A 32 -9.57 -5.20 6.91
CA ALA A 32 -10.19 -4.62 5.72
C ALA A 32 -9.19 -4.38 4.59
N ILE A 33 -7.92 -4.13 4.91
CA ILE A 33 -6.88 -3.88 3.91
C ILE A 33 -6.14 -5.15 3.50
N MET A 34 -6.40 -6.26 4.20
CA MET A 34 -5.67 -7.51 3.96
C MET A 34 -5.71 -7.99 2.50
N PRO A 35 -6.85 -7.88 1.77
CA PRO A 35 -6.85 -8.31 0.37
C PRO A 35 -5.79 -7.64 -0.48
N MET A 36 -5.46 -6.38 -0.22
CA MET A 36 -4.41 -5.66 -0.94
C MET A 36 -3.05 -6.31 -0.66
N TYR A 37 -2.77 -6.62 0.60
CA TYR A 37 -1.51 -7.25 0.95
C TYR A 37 -1.39 -8.67 0.40
N VAL A 38 -2.50 -9.41 0.37
CA VAL A 38 -2.51 -10.74 -0.25
C VAL A 38 -2.18 -10.64 -1.73
N GLU A 39 -2.77 -9.67 -2.42
CA GLU A 39 -2.50 -9.47 -3.84
C GLU A 39 -1.05 -9.12 -4.09
N LEU A 40 -0.48 -8.24 -3.27
CA LEU A 40 0.93 -7.86 -3.38
C LEU A 40 1.82 -9.07 -3.19
N ASN A 41 1.51 -9.90 -2.19
CA ASN A 41 2.31 -11.08 -1.91
C ASN A 41 2.25 -12.09 -3.06
N GLU A 42 1.07 -12.28 -3.64
CA GLU A 42 0.93 -13.18 -4.77
C GLU A 42 1.73 -12.72 -5.97
N ARG A 43 1.70 -11.42 -6.25
CA ARG A 43 2.48 -10.87 -7.36
C ARG A 43 3.98 -10.99 -7.10
N LEU A 44 4.39 -10.77 -5.87
CA LEU A 44 5.80 -10.92 -5.51
C LEU A 44 6.25 -12.37 -5.70
N THR A 45 5.40 -13.32 -5.33
CA THR A 45 5.68 -14.74 -5.52
C THR A 45 5.83 -15.07 -7.00
N ARG A 46 5.05 -14.44 -7.86
CA ARG A 46 5.16 -14.62 -9.31
C ARG A 46 6.28 -13.78 -9.93
N LYS A 47 7.04 -13.07 -9.11
CA LYS A 47 8.14 -12.20 -9.55
C LYS A 47 7.66 -11.06 -10.44
N GLU A 48 6.44 -10.60 -10.22
CA GLU A 48 5.91 -9.44 -10.92
C GLU A 48 6.33 -8.17 -10.18
N LYS A 49 6.31 -7.06 -10.90
CA LYS A 49 6.67 -5.78 -10.30
C LYS A 49 5.64 -5.35 -9.27
N THR A 50 6.11 -4.99 -8.09
CA THR A 50 5.27 -4.44 -7.03
C THR A 50 6.01 -3.34 -6.32
N PRO A 51 5.30 -2.39 -5.69
CA PRO A 51 5.96 -1.48 -4.76
C PRO A 51 6.51 -2.26 -3.57
N GLU A 52 7.55 -1.74 -2.98
CA GLU A 52 8.07 -2.30 -1.74
C GLU A 52 7.21 -1.81 -0.58
N VAL A 53 6.77 -2.74 0.27
CA VAL A 53 5.96 -2.40 1.43
C VAL A 53 6.88 -2.24 2.64
N ILE A 54 6.80 -1.08 3.27
CA ILE A 54 7.55 -0.81 4.49
C ILE A 54 6.54 -0.80 5.63
N MET A 55 6.63 -1.81 6.49
CA MET A 55 5.65 -2.05 7.52
C MET A 55 6.02 -1.35 8.80
N PHE A 56 5.06 -0.67 9.41
CA PHE A 56 5.24 0.03 10.67
C PHE A 56 4.38 -0.61 11.74
N ARG A 57 4.74 -0.41 12.98
CA ARG A 57 3.98 -0.97 14.10
C ARG A 57 2.76 -0.14 14.44
N HIS A 58 2.73 1.11 13.99
CA HIS A 58 1.62 2.03 14.24
C HIS A 58 1.38 2.86 13.00
N GLU A 59 0.13 3.12 12.69
CA GLU A 59 -0.24 3.85 11.48
C GLU A 59 0.33 5.26 11.46
N GLN A 60 0.38 5.92 12.61
CA GLN A 60 0.92 7.27 12.68
C GLN A 60 2.38 7.30 12.26
N GLY A 61 3.15 6.27 12.64
CA GLY A 61 4.54 6.17 12.21
C GLY A 61 4.65 6.04 10.70
N ALA A 62 3.77 5.24 10.10
CA ALA A 62 3.75 5.11 8.65
C ALA A 62 3.45 6.44 7.98
N GLY A 63 2.48 7.19 8.51
CA GLY A 63 2.11 8.49 7.95
C GLY A 63 3.24 9.49 8.04
N HIS A 64 3.91 9.56 9.20
CA HIS A 64 5.04 10.46 9.34
C HIS A 64 6.21 10.07 8.44
N ALA A 65 6.45 8.77 8.25
CA ALA A 65 7.49 8.32 7.34
C ALA A 65 7.17 8.72 5.90
N ALA A 66 5.92 8.58 5.48
CA ALA A 66 5.51 9.00 4.15
C ALA A 66 5.65 10.50 3.97
N GLU A 67 5.34 11.27 5.00
CA GLU A 67 5.52 12.72 4.98
C GLU A 67 6.98 13.08 4.78
N GLY A 68 7.88 12.44 5.54
CA GLY A 68 9.32 12.66 5.39
C GLY A 68 9.81 12.29 4.00
N TYR A 69 9.35 11.17 3.48
CA TYR A 69 9.69 10.75 2.13
C TYR A 69 9.30 11.82 1.11
N ALA A 70 8.08 12.33 1.22
CA ALA A 70 7.59 13.34 0.28
C ALA A 70 8.40 14.62 0.37
N LYS A 71 8.76 15.04 1.58
CA LYS A 71 9.53 16.26 1.77
C LYS A 71 10.94 16.15 1.22
N ILE A 72 11.57 14.99 1.35
CA ILE A 72 12.94 14.80 0.90
C ILE A 72 13.00 14.58 -0.60
N THR A 73 12.08 13.80 -1.16
CA THR A 73 12.16 13.41 -2.57
C THR A 73 11.38 14.33 -3.49
N GLY A 74 10.45 15.11 -2.97
CA GLY A 74 9.53 15.88 -3.78
C GLY A 74 8.46 15.04 -4.48
N LYS A 75 8.36 13.76 -4.11
CA LYS A 75 7.37 12.83 -4.68
C LYS A 75 6.32 12.49 -3.64
N PRO A 76 5.10 12.12 -4.04
CA PRO A 76 4.07 11.76 -3.08
C PRO A 76 4.48 10.57 -2.24
N GLY A 77 4.19 10.64 -0.94
CA GLY A 77 4.31 9.49 -0.05
C GLY A 77 2.98 8.74 -0.05
N PHE A 78 3.03 7.43 -0.16
CA PHE A 78 1.83 6.61 -0.27
C PHE A 78 1.65 5.78 0.99
N VAL A 79 0.50 5.94 1.65
CA VAL A 79 0.21 5.27 2.91
C VAL A 79 -1.02 4.40 2.75
N CYS A 80 -0.95 3.16 3.23
CA CYS A 80 -2.09 2.26 3.23
C CYS A 80 -2.32 1.69 4.62
N VAL A 81 -3.50 1.94 5.16
CA VAL A 81 -3.90 1.41 6.46
C VAL A 81 -5.34 0.92 6.37
N THR A 82 -5.75 0.13 7.35
CA THR A 82 -7.12 -0.38 7.35
C THR A 82 -8.11 0.70 7.83
N SER A 83 -9.38 0.37 7.78
CA SER A 83 -10.44 1.29 8.20
C SER A 83 -10.50 1.43 9.72
N GLY A 84 -11.32 2.38 10.19
CA GLY A 84 -11.58 2.57 11.62
C GLY A 84 -10.46 3.33 12.33
N PRO A 85 -10.07 2.88 13.52
CA PRO A 85 -9.04 3.59 14.30
C PRO A 85 -7.72 3.74 13.56
N ALA A 86 -7.37 2.80 12.69
CA ALA A 86 -6.15 2.90 11.89
C ALA A 86 -6.19 4.14 11.01
N ALA A 87 -7.31 4.36 10.35
CA ALA A 87 -7.45 5.53 9.48
C ALA A 87 -7.40 6.83 10.28
N THR A 88 -8.02 6.86 11.46
CA THR A 88 -7.99 8.08 12.28
C THR A 88 -6.60 8.36 12.83
N ASN A 89 -5.77 7.35 12.98
CA ASN A 89 -4.38 7.54 13.42
C ASN A 89 -3.53 8.27 12.38
N LEU A 90 -4.02 8.44 11.16
CA LEU A 90 -3.32 9.19 10.13
C LEU A 90 -3.65 10.68 10.15
N VAL A 91 -4.58 11.12 10.98
CA VAL A 91 -5.02 12.52 10.98
C VAL A 91 -3.86 13.48 11.25
N THR A 92 -3.04 13.17 12.25
CA THR A 92 -1.90 14.03 12.57
C THR A 92 -0.86 14.09 11.47
N PRO A 93 -0.40 12.96 10.89
CA PRO A 93 0.62 13.03 9.84
C PRO A 93 0.13 13.62 8.52
N ILE A 94 -1.16 13.55 8.27
CA ILE A 94 -1.69 14.15 7.06
C ILE A 94 -1.73 15.66 7.22
#